data_835cc7e2709441d2602c7996ee88a34c
#
_entry.id   835cc7e2709441d2602c7996ee88a34c
#
_cell.length_a   1.000
_cell.length_b   1.000
_cell.length_c   1.000
_cell.angle_alpha   90.00
_cell.angle_beta   90.00
_cell.angle_gamma   90.00
#
_symmetry.space_group_name_H-M   'P 1'
#
loop_
_entity.id
_entity.type
_entity.pdbx_description
1 polymer ?
#
loop_
_entity_poly.entity_id
_entity_poly.type
_entity_poly.pdbx_seq_one_letter_code
_entity_poly.pdbx_strand_id
1 'polypeptide(L)'
;MAPQMEHSKNVELRIEFEREDDGRWIAAIPELRGVMVYGATQEDATRAVQVLAFRVIADRIEANEMPDPFETVSFVANAAA
;
A
#
# COMPACT_ATOMS: atom_id res chain seq x y z
N MET A 1 -25.61 3.25 -19.53
CA MET A 1 -24.78 2.75 -19.89
C MET A 1 -23.73 2.39 -19.13
N ALA A 2 -23.43 1.47 -18.86
CA ALA A 2 -22.54 0.99 -18.00
C ALA A 2 -21.13 1.02 -18.39
N PRO A 3 -20.84 1.59 -19.34
CA PRO A 3 -19.50 1.56 -19.80
C PRO A 3 -18.50 2.07 -18.84
N GLN A 4 -18.94 2.66 -17.85
CA GLN A 4 -18.00 3.17 -16.93
C GLN A 4 -17.18 2.13 -16.27
N MET A 5 -17.68 0.93 -16.23
CA MET A 5 -16.93 -0.11 -15.59
C MET A 5 -15.60 -0.34 -16.25
N GLU A 6 -15.54 -0.10 -17.52
CA GLU A 6 -14.31 -0.32 -18.22
C GLU A 6 -13.25 0.68 -17.92
N HIS A 7 -13.65 1.79 -17.35
CA HIS A 7 -12.71 2.84 -17.07
C HIS A 7 -12.39 2.97 -15.59
N SER A 8 -12.88 2.03 -14.81
CA SER A 8 -12.56 2.05 -13.39
C SER A 8 -11.09 1.80 -13.19
N LYS A 9 -10.51 2.56 -12.32
CA LYS A 9 -9.11 2.39 -11.99
C LYS A 9 -8.99 1.74 -10.64
N ASN A 10 -8.18 0.72 -10.60
CA ASN A 10 -7.91 0.02 -9.36
C ASN A 10 -6.47 0.28 -8.99
N VAL A 11 -6.27 0.69 -7.77
CA VAL A 11 -4.93 0.84 -7.24
C VAL A 11 -4.65 -0.42 -6.45
N GLU A 12 -3.74 -1.22 -6.94
CA GLU A 12 -3.37 -2.44 -6.25
C GLU A 12 -2.00 -2.25 -5.66
N LEU A 13 -1.91 -2.41 -4.36
CA LEU A 13 -0.68 -2.16 -3.63
C LEU A 13 -0.20 -3.47 -3.03
N ARG A 14 0.99 -3.87 -3.41
CA ARG A 14 1.57 -5.10 -2.88
C ARG A 14 2.33 -4.78 -1.61
N ILE A 15 2.10 -5.58 -0.60
CA ILE A 15 2.85 -5.45 0.64
C ILE A 15 3.92 -6.54 0.65
N GLU A 16 5.16 -6.12 0.70
CA GLU A 16 6.28 -7.04 0.77
C GLU A 16 6.81 -7.04 2.18
N PHE A 17 7.13 -8.20 2.68
CA PHE A 17 7.59 -8.36 4.05
C PHE A 17 9.01 -8.90 4.09
N GLU A 18 9.74 -8.43 5.09
CA GLU A 18 11.06 -8.96 5.35
C GLU A 18 11.24 -9.03 6.86
N ARG A 19 11.84 -10.10 7.33
CA ARG A 19 12.07 -10.24 8.76
C ARG A 19 13.50 -9.85 9.06
N GLU A 20 13.65 -8.98 10.06
CA GLU A 20 14.96 -8.54 10.47
C GLU A 20 15.58 -9.55 11.43
N ASP A 21 16.88 -9.47 11.57
CA ASP A 21 17.61 -10.39 12.44
C ASP A 21 17.14 -10.31 13.89
N ASP A 22 16.68 -9.13 14.31
CA ASP A 22 16.23 -8.96 15.68
C ASP A 22 14.77 -9.39 15.86
N GLY A 23 14.17 -9.96 14.83
CA GLY A 23 12.82 -10.46 14.92
C GLY A 23 11.73 -9.51 14.52
N ARG A 24 12.08 -8.25 14.30
CA ARG A 24 11.08 -7.28 13.81
C ARG A 24 10.76 -7.57 12.36
N TRP A 25 9.62 -7.09 11.94
CA TRP A 25 9.19 -7.22 10.56
C TRP A 25 9.24 -5.88 9.87
N ILE A 26 9.60 -5.90 8.60
CA ILE A 26 9.50 -4.72 7.75
C ILE A 26 8.38 -5.00 6.77
N ALA A 27 7.51 -4.02 6.55
CA ALA A 27 6.51 -4.07 5.50
C ALA A 27 6.74 -2.87 4.59
N ALA A 28 6.74 -3.11 3.30
CA ALA A 28 6.99 -2.07 2.32
C ALA A 28 6.01 -2.21 1.18
N ILE A 29 5.67 -1.09 0.56
CA ILE A 29 4.83 -1.08 -0.63
C ILE A 29 5.64 -0.46 -1.75
N PRO A 30 6.20 -1.28 -2.65
CA PRO A 30 7.09 -0.76 -3.68
C PRO A 30 6.43 0.26 -4.60
N GLU A 31 5.11 0.14 -4.79
CA GLU A 31 4.40 1.07 -5.65
C GLU A 31 4.34 2.48 -5.09
N LEU A 32 4.60 2.64 -3.80
CA LEU A 32 4.57 3.95 -3.17
C LEU A 32 5.96 4.24 -2.63
N ARG A 33 6.64 5.18 -3.27
CA ARG A 33 8.01 5.47 -2.90
C ARG A 33 8.10 5.89 -1.44
N GLY A 34 9.01 5.29 -0.72
CA GLY A 34 9.27 5.66 0.65
C GLY A 34 8.34 5.02 1.67
N VAL A 35 7.41 4.20 1.25
CA VAL A 35 6.49 3.57 2.18
C VAL A 35 7.10 2.28 2.69
N MET A 36 7.66 2.34 3.89
CA MET A 36 8.27 1.22 4.55
C MET A 36 8.16 1.44 6.04
N VAL A 37 7.75 0.43 6.77
CA VAL A 37 7.56 0.53 8.21
C VAL A 37 8.05 -0.71 8.90
N TYR A 38 8.26 -0.62 10.20
CA TYR A 38 8.60 -1.75 11.04
C TYR A 38 7.42 -2.11 11.93
N GLY A 39 7.35 -3.36 12.31
CA GLY A 39 6.40 -3.81 13.31
C GLY A 39 6.99 -4.95 14.11
N ALA A 40 6.52 -5.11 15.31
CA ALA A 40 6.96 -6.20 16.17
C ALA A 40 6.52 -7.54 15.64
N THR A 41 5.38 -7.57 14.97
CA THR A 41 4.85 -8.76 14.33
C THR A 41 4.51 -8.43 12.90
N GLN A 42 4.30 -9.45 12.09
CA GLN A 42 3.89 -9.22 10.73
C GLN A 42 2.56 -8.49 10.67
N GLU A 43 1.66 -8.82 11.57
CA GLU A 43 0.37 -8.17 11.63
C GLU A 43 0.48 -6.70 11.98
N ASP A 44 1.34 -6.37 12.93
CA ASP A 44 1.57 -4.97 13.30
C ASP A 44 2.16 -4.19 12.14
N ALA A 45 3.12 -4.79 11.43
CA ALA A 45 3.74 -4.15 10.28
C ALA A 45 2.71 -3.92 9.18
N THR A 46 1.81 -4.88 9.00
CA THR A 46 0.74 -4.75 8.00
C THR A 46 -0.15 -3.55 8.32
N ARG A 47 -0.60 -3.43 9.55
CA ARG A 47 -1.44 -2.30 9.94
C ARG A 47 -0.72 -0.99 9.74
N ALA A 48 0.54 -0.95 10.16
CA ALA A 48 1.31 0.28 10.08
C ALA A 48 1.54 0.71 8.64
N VAL A 49 1.83 -0.25 7.75
CA VAL A 49 2.08 0.11 6.36
C VAL A 49 0.80 0.55 5.67
N GLN A 50 -0.34 -0.02 6.06
CA GLN A 50 -1.61 0.41 5.49
C GLN A 50 -1.94 1.84 5.89
N VAL A 51 -1.70 2.18 7.15
CA VAL A 51 -1.93 3.56 7.61
C VAL A 51 -1.05 4.52 6.82
N LEU A 52 0.23 4.18 6.70
CA LEU A 52 1.14 5.05 5.97
C LEU A 52 0.74 5.17 4.50
N ALA A 53 0.32 4.07 3.90
CA ALA A 53 -0.09 4.08 2.51
C ALA A 53 -1.28 5.03 2.29
N PHE A 54 -2.26 4.98 3.18
CA PHE A 54 -3.41 5.86 3.04
C PHE A 54 -3.02 7.32 3.21
N ARG A 55 -2.09 7.60 4.11
CA ARG A 55 -1.62 8.98 4.28
C ARG A 55 -0.91 9.49 3.04
N VAL A 56 -0.07 8.65 2.45
CA VAL A 56 0.67 9.03 1.26
C VAL A 56 -0.27 9.23 0.09
N ILE A 57 -1.25 8.34 -0.06
CA ILE A 57 -2.21 8.46 -1.14
C ILE A 57 -3.04 9.74 -0.97
N ALA A 58 -3.46 10.02 0.25
CA ALA A 58 -4.23 11.22 0.51
C ALA A 58 -3.43 12.48 0.15
N ASP A 59 -2.15 12.50 0.52
CA ASP A 59 -1.30 13.62 0.19
C ASP A 59 -1.15 13.80 -1.31
N ARG A 60 -1.00 12.69 -2.03
CA ARG A 60 -0.84 12.77 -3.47
C ARG A 60 -2.11 13.23 -4.17
N ILE A 61 -3.26 12.79 -3.68
CA ILE A 61 -4.52 13.26 -4.23
C ILE A 61 -4.65 14.76 -4.02
N GLU A 62 -4.33 15.22 -2.83
CA GLU A 62 -4.44 16.64 -2.53
C GLU A 62 -3.48 17.48 -3.35
N ALA A 63 -2.33 16.93 -3.63
CA ALA A 63 -1.33 17.64 -4.43
C ALA A 63 -1.54 17.45 -5.92
N ASN A 64 -2.61 16.75 -6.29
CA ASN A 64 -2.93 16.48 -7.68
C ASN A 64 -1.82 15.73 -8.39
N GLU A 65 -1.21 14.79 -7.67
CA GLU A 65 -0.11 14.00 -8.21
C GLU A 65 -0.53 12.61 -8.66
N MET A 66 -1.76 12.23 -8.38
CA MET A 66 -2.26 10.96 -8.90
C MET A 66 -2.74 11.21 -10.32
N PRO A 67 -2.29 10.40 -11.26
CA PRO A 67 -2.59 10.71 -12.65
C PRO A 67 -4.07 10.64 -13.00
N ASP A 68 -4.79 9.74 -12.39
CA ASP A 68 -6.21 9.58 -12.69
C ASP A 68 -6.98 9.27 -11.42
N PRO A 69 -8.23 9.65 -11.36
CA PRO A 69 -9.06 9.19 -10.26
C PRO A 69 -9.13 7.67 -10.24
N PHE A 70 -9.27 7.11 -9.07
CA PHE A 70 -9.40 5.67 -8.94
C PHE A 70 -10.63 5.36 -8.09
N GLU A 71 -11.15 4.16 -8.24
CA GLU A 71 -12.36 3.76 -7.54
C GLU A 71 -12.10 2.77 -6.44
N THR A 72 -11.05 2.01 -6.53
CA THR A 72 -10.77 1.02 -5.51
C THR A 72 -9.30 1.01 -5.17
N VAL A 73 -9.03 0.69 -3.92
CA VAL A 73 -7.67 0.46 -3.45
C VAL A 73 -7.68 -0.91 -2.79
N SER A 74 -6.77 -1.75 -3.19
CA SER A 74 -6.65 -3.05 -2.56
C SER A 74 -5.21 -3.32 -2.18
N PHE A 75 -5.05 -4.08 -1.11
CA PHE A 75 -3.73 -4.50 -0.67
C PHE A 75 -3.60 -6.00 -0.92
N VAL A 76 -2.49 -6.39 -1.49
CA VAL A 76 -2.18 -7.79 -1.71
C VAL A 76 -0.92 -8.09 -0.94
N ALA A 77 -1.01 -8.97 0.03
CA ALA A 77 0.13 -9.30 0.85
C ALA A 77 0.86 -10.48 0.21
N ASN A 78 2.15 -10.29 -0.01
CA ASN A 78 2.98 -11.39 -0.45
C ASN A 78 3.48 -12.11 0.76
N ALA A 79 3.27 -13.40 0.78
CA ALA A 79 3.74 -14.17 1.90
C ALA A 79 5.25 -14.12 1.95
N ALA A 80 5.77 -13.81 3.10
CA ALA A 80 7.20 -13.86 3.27
C ALA A 80 7.62 -15.30 3.36
N ALA A 81 8.60 -15.64 2.64
CA ALA A 81 9.07 -17.01 2.63
C ALA A 81 9.75 -17.36 3.95
#